data_c94938bdf326054aa3ae37a6120fdcb5
#
_entry.id   c94938bdf326054aa3ae37a6120fdcb5
#
_cell.length_a   1.000
_cell.length_b   1.000
_cell.length_c   1.000
_cell.angle_alpha   90.00
_cell.angle_beta   90.00
_cell.angle_gamma   90.00
#
_symmetry.space_group_name_H-M   'P 1'
#
loop_
_entity.id
_entity.type
_entity.pdbx_description
1 polymer ?
#
loop_
_entity_poly.entity_id
_entity_poly.type
_entity_poly.pdbx_seq_one_letter_code
_entity_poly.pdbx_strand_id
1 'polypeptide(L)'
;EIERAAKAAAIHDVIIAFPDGYNTLVGEKGVTLSGGQKQRVTIARTLLKNPRILILDDSTSSVDLETEAEIRDALNTLMQDRTTFIIAHRIQSVMIADLILVLDKGEVAQSGTHETLLAQEGMYRRIYDIQTRIDEELELEIMKSEV
;
A
#
# COMPACT_ATOMS: atom_id res chain seq x y z
N GLU A 1 -19.79 4.63 -13.30
CA GLU A 1 -18.72 5.16 -12.46
C GLU A 1 -18.29 4.17 -11.40
N ILE A 2 -19.24 3.57 -10.63
CA ILE A 2 -18.95 2.58 -9.57
C ILE A 2 -18.16 1.40 -10.12
N GLU A 3 -18.61 0.77 -11.20
CA GLU A 3 -17.91 -0.36 -11.82
C GLU A 3 -16.49 0.00 -12.30
N ARG A 4 -16.32 1.20 -12.87
CA ARG A 4 -15.01 1.68 -13.31
C ARG A 4 -14.05 1.83 -12.12
N ALA A 5 -14.53 2.39 -11.03
CA ALA A 5 -13.74 2.52 -9.81
C ALA A 5 -13.41 1.16 -9.18
N ALA A 6 -14.37 0.21 -9.20
CA ALA A 6 -14.14 -1.14 -8.70
C ALA A 6 -13.14 -1.92 -9.56
N LYS A 7 -13.17 -1.76 -10.89
CA LYS A 7 -12.16 -2.34 -11.81
C LYS A 7 -10.79 -1.75 -11.57
N ALA A 8 -10.69 -0.42 -11.43
CA ALA A 8 -9.42 0.25 -11.15
C ALA A 8 -8.83 -0.13 -9.79
N ALA A 9 -9.66 -0.55 -8.84
CA ALA A 9 -9.25 -1.04 -7.53
C ALA A 9 -9.14 -2.59 -7.46
N ALA A 10 -9.19 -3.29 -8.59
CA ALA A 10 -9.11 -4.75 -8.71
C ALA A 10 -10.11 -5.52 -7.81
N ILE A 11 -11.31 -4.96 -7.55
CA ILE A 11 -12.33 -5.58 -6.69
C ILE A 11 -13.62 -5.94 -7.43
N HIS A 12 -13.74 -5.56 -8.72
CA HIS A 12 -14.95 -5.78 -9.52
C HIS A 12 -15.35 -7.24 -9.57
N ASP A 13 -14.42 -8.14 -9.92
CA ASP A 13 -14.68 -9.56 -10.14
C ASP A 13 -15.11 -10.26 -8.84
N VAL A 14 -14.55 -9.83 -7.72
CA VAL A 14 -14.96 -10.28 -6.38
C VAL A 14 -16.40 -9.83 -6.08
N ILE A 15 -16.75 -8.58 -6.40
CA ILE A 15 -18.09 -8.05 -6.14
C ILE A 15 -19.15 -8.78 -6.97
N ILE A 16 -18.90 -8.99 -8.27
CA ILE A 16 -19.89 -9.69 -9.13
C ILE A 16 -20.04 -11.18 -8.81
N ALA A 17 -19.06 -11.78 -8.14
CA ALA A 17 -19.15 -13.16 -7.65
C ALA A 17 -20.06 -13.32 -6.42
N PHE A 18 -20.44 -12.25 -5.74
CA PHE A 18 -21.41 -12.31 -4.64
C PHE A 18 -22.85 -12.50 -5.17
N PRO A 19 -23.75 -13.15 -4.38
CA PRO A 19 -25.11 -13.46 -4.84
C PRO A 19 -25.90 -12.26 -5.38
N ASP A 20 -25.76 -11.08 -4.77
CA ASP A 20 -26.45 -9.86 -5.14
C ASP A 20 -25.51 -8.84 -5.82
N GLY A 21 -24.30 -9.26 -6.23
CA GLY A 21 -23.31 -8.38 -6.85
C GLY A 21 -23.07 -7.10 -6.05
N TYR A 22 -23.21 -5.95 -6.72
CA TYR A 22 -23.04 -4.63 -6.08
C TYR A 22 -24.10 -4.27 -5.02
N ASN A 23 -25.21 -5.02 -4.94
CA ASN A 23 -26.25 -4.84 -3.94
C ASN A 23 -26.05 -5.73 -2.70
N THR A 24 -24.98 -6.52 -2.68
CA THR A 24 -24.67 -7.40 -1.56
C THR A 24 -24.43 -6.59 -0.29
N LEU A 25 -25.14 -6.97 0.77
CA LEU A 25 -24.90 -6.38 2.11
C LEU A 25 -23.59 -6.90 2.68
N VAL A 26 -22.74 -5.97 3.12
CA VAL A 26 -21.45 -6.25 3.73
C VAL A 26 -21.43 -5.80 5.18
N GLY A 27 -20.88 -6.60 6.07
CA GLY A 27 -20.77 -6.28 7.50
C GLY A 27 -21.32 -7.38 8.40
N GLU A 28 -21.67 -7.07 9.66
CA GLU A 28 -22.06 -8.05 10.68
C GLU A 28 -23.27 -8.93 10.30
N LYS A 29 -24.17 -8.41 9.45
CA LYS A 29 -25.37 -9.14 8.97
C LYS A 29 -25.31 -9.49 7.49
N GLY A 30 -24.16 -9.40 6.86
CA GLY A 30 -23.92 -9.68 5.44
C GLY A 30 -22.62 -10.44 5.19
N VAL A 31 -22.16 -10.40 3.94
CA VAL A 31 -20.90 -11.06 3.55
C VAL A 31 -19.71 -10.43 4.28
N THR A 32 -18.82 -11.28 4.78
CA THR A 32 -17.56 -10.84 5.39
C THR A 32 -16.48 -10.75 4.33
N LEU A 33 -15.88 -9.56 4.19
CA LEU A 33 -14.75 -9.32 3.29
C LEU A 33 -13.43 -9.65 3.98
N SER A 34 -12.46 -10.19 3.23
CA SER A 34 -11.07 -10.32 3.68
C SER A 34 -10.42 -8.94 3.89
N GLY A 35 -9.26 -8.88 4.53
CA GLY A 35 -8.50 -7.64 4.72
C GLY A 35 -8.20 -6.93 3.41
N GLY A 36 -7.65 -7.65 2.43
CA GLY A 36 -7.35 -7.12 1.09
C GLY A 36 -8.60 -6.67 0.31
N GLN A 37 -9.71 -7.41 0.42
CA GLN A 37 -10.98 -7.02 -0.19
C GLN A 37 -11.51 -5.71 0.43
N LYS A 38 -11.46 -5.55 1.74
CA LYS A 38 -11.83 -4.30 2.44
C LYS A 38 -10.98 -3.13 1.97
N GLN A 39 -9.67 -3.34 1.83
CA GLN A 39 -8.75 -2.31 1.38
C GLN A 39 -9.06 -1.88 -0.06
N ARG A 40 -9.25 -2.83 -0.99
CA ARG A 40 -9.63 -2.54 -2.39
C ARG A 40 -10.98 -1.83 -2.50
N VAL A 41 -11.97 -2.19 -1.70
CA VAL A 41 -13.24 -1.45 -1.61
C VAL A 41 -13.01 -0.01 -1.14
N THR A 42 -12.13 0.21 -0.17
CA THR A 42 -11.78 1.55 0.31
C THR A 42 -11.09 2.38 -0.78
N ILE A 43 -10.17 1.78 -1.55
CA ILE A 43 -9.54 2.41 -2.71
C ILE A 43 -10.59 2.80 -3.76
N ALA A 44 -11.50 1.88 -4.12
CA ALA A 44 -12.58 2.16 -5.07
C ALA A 44 -13.46 3.35 -4.63
N ARG A 45 -13.83 3.39 -3.35
CA ARG A 45 -14.59 4.51 -2.76
C ARG A 45 -13.82 5.83 -2.82
N THR A 46 -12.51 5.80 -2.63
CA THR A 46 -11.64 6.99 -2.70
C THR A 46 -11.51 7.48 -4.14
N LEU A 47 -11.36 6.58 -5.11
CA LEU A 47 -11.38 6.91 -6.55
C LEU A 47 -12.68 7.62 -6.95
N LEU A 48 -13.84 7.16 -6.45
CA LEU A 48 -15.14 7.81 -6.69
C LEU A 48 -15.23 9.23 -6.11
N LYS A 49 -14.61 9.48 -4.95
CA LYS A 49 -14.57 10.81 -4.34
C LYS A 49 -13.65 11.78 -5.06
N ASN A 50 -12.69 11.25 -5.83
CA ASN A 50 -11.70 12.01 -6.58
C ASN A 50 -11.03 13.17 -5.79
N PRO A 51 -10.43 12.91 -4.63
CA PRO A 51 -9.80 13.94 -3.81
C PRO A 51 -8.52 14.45 -4.47
N ARG A 52 -8.15 15.70 -4.21
CA ARG A 52 -6.87 16.29 -4.66
C ARG A 52 -5.70 15.94 -3.76
N ILE A 53 -5.97 15.65 -2.50
CA ILE A 53 -4.97 15.30 -1.48
C ILE A 53 -5.33 13.93 -0.93
N LEU A 54 -4.35 13.03 -0.88
CA LEU A 54 -4.45 11.70 -0.31
C LEU A 54 -3.56 11.58 0.92
N ILE A 55 -4.03 10.87 1.91
CA ILE A 55 -3.22 10.43 3.04
C ILE A 55 -3.33 8.90 3.07
N LEU A 56 -2.23 8.22 2.82
CA LEU A 56 -2.12 6.76 2.87
C LEU A 56 -1.36 6.40 4.15
N ASP A 57 -2.06 5.75 5.06
CA ASP A 57 -1.45 5.16 6.26
C ASP A 57 -1.19 3.69 5.96
N ASP A 58 0.09 3.29 5.99
CA ASP A 58 0.54 1.96 5.58
C ASP A 58 0.05 0.90 6.56
N SER A 59 -1.12 0.35 6.24
CA SER A 59 -1.74 -0.76 6.96
C SER A 59 -1.67 -2.10 6.21
N THR A 60 -0.69 -2.29 5.29
CA THR A 60 -0.60 -3.45 4.37
C THR A 60 -0.16 -4.77 5.03
N SER A 61 -0.20 -4.90 6.33
CA SER A 61 0.49 -5.94 7.11
C SER A 61 -0.15 -7.35 7.13
N SER A 62 -1.10 -7.71 6.25
CA SER A 62 -1.75 -9.04 6.34
C SER A 62 -2.40 -9.51 5.03
N VAL A 63 -1.75 -9.37 3.90
CA VAL A 63 -2.30 -9.75 2.59
C VAL A 63 -1.32 -10.69 1.90
N ASP A 64 -1.83 -11.67 1.15
CA ASP A 64 -1.01 -12.55 0.30
C ASP A 64 -0.34 -11.78 -0.85
N LEU A 65 0.76 -12.32 -1.40
CA LEU A 65 1.60 -11.64 -2.39
C LEU A 65 0.86 -11.22 -3.67
N GLU A 66 -0.09 -12.04 -4.14
CA GLU A 66 -0.86 -11.73 -5.35
C GLU A 66 -1.81 -10.54 -5.10
N THR A 67 -2.52 -10.57 -3.98
CA THR A 67 -3.39 -9.47 -3.56
C THR A 67 -2.60 -8.18 -3.25
N GLU A 68 -1.36 -8.29 -2.73
CA GLU A 68 -0.50 -7.13 -2.50
C GLU A 68 -0.12 -6.43 -3.81
N ALA A 69 0.17 -7.18 -4.88
CA ALA A 69 0.46 -6.61 -6.19
C ALA A 69 -0.75 -5.85 -6.76
N GLU A 70 -1.96 -6.44 -6.70
CA GLU A 70 -3.19 -5.79 -7.13
C GLU A 70 -3.50 -4.50 -6.35
N ILE A 71 -3.29 -4.52 -5.03
CA ILE A 71 -3.47 -3.33 -4.18
C ILE A 71 -2.46 -2.24 -4.55
N ARG A 72 -1.21 -2.59 -4.79
CA ARG A 72 -0.16 -1.65 -5.19
C ARG A 72 -0.49 -0.97 -6.51
N ASP A 73 -0.94 -1.72 -7.51
CA ASP A 73 -1.34 -1.17 -8.81
C ASP A 73 -2.55 -0.24 -8.69
N ALA A 74 -3.53 -0.62 -7.87
CA ALA A 74 -4.69 0.21 -7.55
C ALA A 74 -4.29 1.51 -6.81
N LEU A 75 -3.34 1.44 -5.87
CA LEU A 75 -2.79 2.61 -5.19
C LEU A 75 -2.02 3.52 -6.14
N ASN A 76 -1.18 2.95 -7.03
CA ASN A 76 -0.47 3.72 -8.05
C ASN A 76 -1.46 4.48 -8.95
N THR A 77 -2.55 3.84 -9.36
CA THR A 77 -3.62 4.50 -10.12
C THR A 77 -4.29 5.61 -9.31
N LEU A 78 -4.53 5.37 -8.01
CA LEU A 78 -5.14 6.35 -7.13
C LEU A 78 -4.24 7.57 -6.90
N MET A 79 -2.92 7.40 -6.86
CA MET A 79 -1.96 8.49 -6.61
C MET A 79 -1.74 9.43 -7.82
N GLN A 80 -2.07 9.00 -9.04
CA GLN A 80 -1.88 9.81 -10.25
C GLN A 80 -2.57 11.17 -10.14
N ASP A 81 -1.85 12.23 -10.53
CA ASP A 81 -2.31 13.62 -10.55
C ASP A 81 -2.81 14.15 -9.19
N ARG A 82 -2.27 13.62 -8.07
CA ARG A 82 -2.65 14.01 -6.71
C ARG A 82 -1.43 14.27 -5.83
N THR A 83 -1.62 15.16 -4.87
CA THR A 83 -0.67 15.29 -3.77
C THR A 83 -0.91 14.17 -2.77
N THR A 84 0.07 13.30 -2.60
CA THR A 84 -0.06 12.12 -1.73
C THR A 84 0.93 12.19 -0.57
N PHE A 85 0.43 12.01 0.65
CA PHE A 85 1.22 11.78 1.86
C PHE A 85 1.15 10.29 2.18
N ILE A 86 2.32 9.65 2.28
CA ILE A 86 2.44 8.23 2.65
C ILE A 86 3.08 8.15 4.03
N ILE A 87 2.36 7.58 4.99
CA ILE A 87 2.91 7.22 6.30
C ILE A 87 3.31 5.75 6.19
N ALA A 88 4.61 5.49 6.14
CA ALA A 88 5.12 4.16 5.83
C ALA A 88 5.97 3.58 6.95
N HIS A 89 5.83 2.28 7.15
CA HIS A 89 6.68 1.46 8.02
C HIS A 89 7.72 0.67 7.23
N ARG A 90 7.54 0.53 5.91
CA ARG A 90 8.48 -0.12 5.00
C ARG A 90 9.13 0.90 4.09
N ILE A 91 10.44 0.79 3.93
CA ILE A 91 11.19 1.72 3.09
C ILE A 91 10.79 1.62 1.60
N GLN A 92 10.45 0.40 1.14
CA GLN A 92 10.00 0.18 -0.24
C GLN A 92 8.79 1.05 -0.62
N SER A 93 7.90 1.32 0.34
CA SER A 93 6.70 2.14 0.11
C SER A 93 7.02 3.62 -0.16
N VAL A 94 8.17 4.11 0.28
CA VAL A 94 8.56 5.54 0.13
C VAL A 94 9.65 5.79 -0.89
N MET A 95 10.27 4.75 -1.45
CA MET A 95 11.37 4.92 -2.42
C MET A 95 10.95 5.71 -3.67
N ILE A 96 9.67 5.67 -4.03
CA ILE A 96 9.09 6.36 -5.19
C ILE A 96 8.64 7.79 -4.89
N ALA A 97 8.74 8.25 -3.64
CA ALA A 97 8.28 9.57 -3.24
C ALA A 97 9.22 10.68 -3.73
N ASP A 98 8.65 11.79 -4.16
CA ASP A 98 9.41 12.97 -4.57
C ASP A 98 10.15 13.63 -3.39
N LEU A 99 9.60 13.48 -2.18
CA LEU A 99 10.18 13.99 -0.94
C LEU A 99 9.89 13.02 0.22
N ILE A 100 10.94 12.62 0.91
CA ILE A 100 10.87 11.79 2.11
C ILE A 100 11.22 12.66 3.32
N LEU A 101 10.39 12.59 4.36
CA LEU A 101 10.64 13.21 5.66
C LEU A 101 10.87 12.10 6.69
N VAL A 102 12.03 12.10 7.31
CA VAL A 102 12.36 11.18 8.42
C VAL A 102 12.08 11.91 9.72
N LEU A 103 11.15 11.38 10.49
CA LEU A 103 10.76 11.96 11.78
C LEU A 103 11.44 11.24 12.92
N ASP A 104 12.03 12.01 13.85
CA ASP A 104 12.56 11.52 15.13
C ASP A 104 12.12 12.45 16.26
N LYS A 105 11.52 11.89 17.30
CA LYS A 105 11.05 12.62 18.50
C LYS A 105 10.17 13.84 18.19
N GLY A 106 9.38 13.78 17.13
CA GLY A 106 8.46 14.86 16.74
C GLY A 106 9.09 15.94 15.85
N GLU A 107 10.34 15.79 15.46
CA GLU A 107 11.07 16.71 14.59
C GLU A 107 11.46 16.05 13.27
N VAL A 108 11.66 16.83 12.21
CA VAL A 108 12.21 16.35 10.94
C VAL A 108 13.72 16.20 11.07
N ALA A 109 14.19 14.97 11.25
CA ALA A 109 15.61 14.66 11.40
C ALA A 109 16.36 14.65 10.06
N GLN A 110 15.72 14.18 8.99
CA GLN A 110 16.29 14.17 7.64
C GLN A 110 15.17 14.43 6.60
N SER A 111 15.53 15.04 5.48
CA SER A 111 14.63 15.23 4.33
C SER A 111 15.38 15.12 3.02
N GLY A 112 14.75 14.54 1.98
CA GLY A 112 15.34 14.36 0.66
C GLY A 112 14.63 13.31 -0.18
N THR A 113 15.22 12.95 -1.31
CA THR A 113 14.81 11.79 -2.10
C THR A 113 15.45 10.52 -1.57
N HIS A 114 15.00 9.36 -2.05
CA HIS A 114 15.62 8.06 -1.72
C HIS A 114 17.13 8.09 -1.94
N GLU A 115 17.58 8.53 -3.12
CA GLU A 115 18.99 8.54 -3.51
C GLU A 115 19.82 9.47 -2.62
N THR A 116 19.29 10.68 -2.32
CA THR A 116 20.02 11.66 -1.49
C THR A 116 20.15 11.22 -0.04
N LEU A 117 19.09 10.59 0.50
CA LEU A 117 19.09 10.10 1.87
C LEU A 117 19.92 8.81 2.03
N LEU A 118 19.97 7.96 1.00
CA LEU A 118 20.81 6.76 1.01
C LEU A 118 22.31 7.10 0.90
N ALA A 119 22.65 8.17 0.19
CA ALA A 119 24.04 8.64 0.07
C ALA A 119 24.60 9.29 1.35
N GLN A 120 23.73 9.63 2.32
CA GLN A 120 24.12 10.26 3.58
C GLN A 120 24.09 9.25 4.73
N GLU A 121 25.00 9.41 5.68
CA GLU A 121 24.87 8.71 6.95
C GLU A 121 23.69 9.27 7.74
N GLY A 122 22.83 8.38 8.27
CA GLY A 122 21.68 8.81 9.03
C GLY A 122 20.67 7.71 9.33
N MET A 123 19.53 8.10 9.87
CA MET A 123 18.46 7.18 10.26
C MET A 123 17.88 6.46 9.05
N TYR A 124 17.63 7.18 7.93
CA TYR A 124 17.09 6.60 6.72
C TYR A 124 17.93 5.43 6.20
N ARG A 125 19.23 5.66 6.03
CA ARG A 125 20.17 4.64 5.55
C ARG A 125 20.21 3.42 6.49
N ARG A 126 20.25 3.65 7.81
CA ARG A 126 20.24 2.55 8.80
C ARG A 126 18.98 1.69 8.69
N ILE A 127 17.81 2.32 8.55
CA ILE A 127 16.55 1.59 8.39
C ILE A 127 16.56 0.80 7.06
N TYR A 128 17.05 1.41 5.98
CA TYR A 128 17.19 0.75 4.68
C TYR A 128 18.07 -0.49 4.79
N ASP A 129 19.28 -0.36 5.37
CA ASP A 129 20.23 -1.46 5.50
C ASP A 129 19.66 -2.62 6.35
N ILE A 130 18.91 -2.28 7.41
CA ILE A 130 18.26 -3.30 8.27
C ILE A 130 17.16 -4.01 7.50
N GLN A 131 16.25 -3.30 6.84
CA GLN A 131 15.12 -3.91 6.13
C GLN A 131 15.59 -4.75 4.95
N THR A 132 16.55 -4.26 4.15
CA THR A 132 17.12 -5.03 3.03
C THR A 132 17.76 -6.33 3.50
N ARG A 133 18.49 -6.30 4.61
CA ARG A 133 19.10 -7.52 5.17
C ARG A 133 18.05 -8.53 5.61
N ILE A 134 16.96 -8.08 6.24
CA ILE A 134 15.86 -8.96 6.66
C ILE A 134 15.19 -9.60 5.45
N ASP A 135 14.95 -8.83 4.40
CA ASP A 135 14.33 -9.32 3.17
C ASP A 135 15.23 -10.37 2.49
N GLU A 136 16.55 -10.12 2.39
CA GLU A 136 17.53 -11.09 1.84
C GLU A 136 17.61 -12.38 2.67
N GLU A 137 17.57 -12.29 4.00
CA GLU A 137 17.58 -13.46 4.88
C GLU A 137 16.31 -14.30 4.71
N LEU A 138 15.14 -13.66 4.61
CA LEU A 138 13.87 -14.34 4.36
C LEU A 138 13.82 -15.05 3.00
N GLU A 139 14.30 -14.40 1.95
CA GLU A 139 14.39 -15.01 0.61
C GLU A 139 15.28 -16.26 0.63
N LEU A 140 16.43 -16.19 1.31
CA LEU A 140 17.33 -17.35 1.45
C LEU A 140 16.71 -18.50 2.25
N GLU A 141 15.89 -18.21 3.24
CA GLU A 141 15.19 -19.25 4.02
C GLU A 141 14.09 -19.92 3.19
N ILE A 142 13.32 -19.15 2.41
CA ILE A 142 12.27 -19.68 1.51
C ILE A 142 12.92 -20.62 0.47
N MET A 143 13.99 -20.17 -0.19
CA MET A 143 14.71 -21.01 -1.17
C MET A 143 15.25 -22.31 -0.58
N LYS A 144 15.64 -22.32 0.70
CA LYS A 144 16.09 -23.55 1.39
C LYS A 144 14.97 -24.48 1.80
N SER A 145 13.77 -23.97 1.99
CA SER A 145 12.60 -24.76 2.38
C SER A 145 11.88 -25.44 1.20
N GLU A 146 12.17 -25.02 -0.03
CA GLU A 146 11.63 -25.59 -1.27
C GLU A 146 12.50 -26.73 -1.87
N VAL A 147 13.63 -27.07 -1.25
CA VAL A 147 14.55 -28.15 -1.63
C VAL A 147 14.43 -29.31 -0.64
#